data_305055ddade649560e7a03e8ad292ef7
#
_entry.id   305055ddade649560e7a03e8ad292ef7
#
_cell.length_a   1.000
_cell.length_b   1.000
_cell.length_c   1.000
_cell.angle_alpha   90.00
_cell.angle_beta   90.00
_cell.angle_gamma   90.00
#
_symmetry.space_group_name_H-M   'P 1'
#
loop_
_entity.id
_entity.type
_entity.pdbx_description
1 polymer ?
#
loop_
_entity_poly.entity_id
_entity_poly.type
_entity_poly.pdbx_seq_one_letter_code
_entity_poly.pdbx_strand_id
1 'polypeptide(L)'
;MARRVFEWRGSVIGWALRWLLLCCGITVLATAVANHGPASSPERAAGSKSASRPAETGPAANTLVYPANEQGHVILEAVINGASMRLLVDTGASLVSLTAADARAAGISRAELVFDHLVSTANGTVRVARVTLREVRIGQLSVDDVPAAVLENLNISLLGMSFLSRLQSYEMRDGKLTISW
;
A
#
# COMPACT_ATOMS: atom_id res chain seq x y z
N MET A 1 -9.98 -56.02 -16.54
CA MET A 1 -9.68 -54.58 -16.73
C MET A 1 -10.05 -53.83 -15.48
N ALA A 2 -9.11 -53.57 -14.60
CA ALA A 2 -9.34 -52.93 -13.30
C ALA A 2 -8.95 -51.41 -13.40
N ARG A 3 -9.95 -50.56 -13.18
CA ARG A 3 -9.78 -49.10 -13.04
C ARG A 3 -9.21 -48.84 -11.66
N ARG A 4 -8.02 -48.29 -11.55
CA ARG A 4 -7.48 -47.69 -10.31
C ARG A 4 -8.07 -46.32 -10.15
N VAL A 5 -8.90 -46.16 -9.15
CA VAL A 5 -9.33 -44.85 -8.62
C VAL A 5 -8.18 -44.33 -7.77
N PHE A 6 -7.58 -43.23 -8.19
CA PHE A 6 -6.53 -42.52 -7.43
C PHE A 6 -7.22 -41.59 -6.43
N GLU A 7 -7.27 -42.00 -5.16
CA GLU A 7 -7.77 -41.15 -4.07
C GLU A 7 -6.70 -40.14 -3.66
N TRP A 8 -6.98 -38.87 -3.96
CA TRP A 8 -6.26 -37.73 -3.39
C TRP A 8 -6.93 -37.32 -2.07
N ARG A 9 -6.59 -37.98 -0.97
CA ARG A 9 -6.93 -37.55 0.39
C ARG A 9 -5.62 -37.35 1.17
N GLY A 10 -5.17 -36.10 1.31
CA GLY A 10 -4.10 -35.82 2.25
C GLY A 10 -3.46 -34.46 2.10
N SER A 11 -3.63 -33.63 3.11
CA SER A 11 -2.68 -32.58 3.51
C SER A 11 -3.03 -31.11 3.36
N VAL A 12 -4.27 -30.71 3.45
CA VAL A 12 -4.57 -29.28 3.73
C VAL A 12 -4.71 -28.99 5.24
N ILE A 13 -4.86 -30.02 6.07
CA ILE A 13 -4.99 -29.86 7.53
C ILE A 13 -3.62 -29.65 8.22
N GLY A 14 -2.54 -30.13 7.63
CA GLY A 14 -1.19 -30.00 8.19
C GLY A 14 -0.57 -28.60 8.10
N TRP A 15 -1.03 -27.77 7.18
CA TRP A 15 -0.49 -26.42 6.97
C TRP A 15 -1.11 -25.40 7.95
N ALA A 16 -2.40 -25.54 8.23
CA ALA A 16 -3.10 -24.67 9.17
C ALA A 16 -2.61 -24.85 10.62
N LEU A 17 -2.25 -26.09 11.00
CA LEU A 17 -1.77 -26.38 12.36
C LEU A 17 -0.33 -25.83 12.61
N ARG A 18 0.49 -25.71 11.58
CA ARG A 18 1.85 -25.17 11.71
C ARG A 18 1.91 -23.66 11.96
N TRP A 19 0.95 -22.92 11.43
CA TRP A 19 0.86 -21.47 11.64
C TRP A 19 0.27 -21.11 13.00
N LEU A 20 -0.60 -21.98 13.58
CA LEU A 20 -1.20 -21.75 14.90
C LEU A 20 -0.18 -21.92 16.04
N LEU A 21 0.83 -22.76 15.87
CA LEU A 21 1.88 -22.97 16.89
C LEU A 21 2.98 -21.90 16.87
N LEU A 22 3.16 -21.18 15.75
CA LEU A 22 4.11 -20.06 15.67
C LEU A 22 3.58 -18.77 16.30
N CYS A 23 2.27 -18.58 16.37
CA CYS A 23 1.67 -17.40 17.01
C CYS A 23 1.58 -17.50 18.54
N CYS A 24 1.58 -18.72 19.14
CA CYS A 24 1.53 -18.90 20.59
C CYS A 24 2.88 -18.80 21.29
N GLY A 25 4.01 -18.81 20.55
CA GLY A 25 5.36 -18.80 21.14
C GLY A 25 5.90 -17.42 21.54
N ILE A 26 5.25 -16.33 21.21
CA ILE A 26 5.78 -14.96 21.39
C ILE A 26 5.19 -14.25 22.62
N THR A 27 4.21 -14.82 23.32
CA THR A 27 3.52 -14.14 24.43
C THR A 27 4.00 -14.53 25.85
N VAL A 28 5.05 -15.34 26.02
CA VAL A 28 5.49 -15.83 27.36
C VAL A 28 6.80 -15.21 27.84
N LEU A 29 7.44 -14.29 27.13
CA LEU A 29 8.73 -13.72 27.56
C LEU A 29 8.69 -12.24 27.99
N ALA A 30 7.58 -11.74 28.49
CA ALA A 30 7.47 -10.34 28.92
C ALA A 30 6.91 -10.12 30.33
N THR A 31 7.12 -11.07 31.28
CA THR A 31 6.73 -10.83 32.67
C THR A 31 7.76 -11.35 33.68
N ALA A 32 8.92 -10.73 33.74
CA ALA A 32 9.81 -10.87 34.90
C ALA A 32 10.90 -9.80 34.90
N VAL A 33 10.61 -8.56 35.20
CA VAL A 33 11.51 -7.65 35.96
C VAL A 33 10.65 -6.48 36.51
N ALA A 34 10.11 -6.68 37.67
CA ALA A 34 9.66 -5.58 38.52
C ALA A 34 9.73 -6.05 39.95
N ASN A 35 10.81 -5.77 40.66
CA ASN A 35 10.75 -5.43 42.06
C ASN A 35 12.16 -5.21 42.61
N HIS A 36 12.53 -3.98 42.92
CA HIS A 36 13.38 -3.58 44.06
C HIS A 36 13.37 -2.05 44.14
N GLY A 37 12.58 -1.49 45.07
CA GLY A 37 12.88 -0.19 45.65
C GLY A 37 13.76 -0.40 46.91
N PRO A 38 14.23 0.60 47.65
CA PRO A 38 13.48 1.72 48.20
C PRO A 38 14.17 3.11 48.29
N ALA A 39 13.34 4.12 48.49
CA ALA A 39 13.46 5.32 49.35
C ALA A 39 14.71 6.21 49.33
N SER A 40 14.50 7.46 48.99
CA SER A 40 14.51 8.65 49.88
C SER A 40 14.55 9.95 49.09
N SER A 41 13.59 10.83 49.37
CA SER A 41 13.56 12.27 49.04
C SER A 41 14.53 13.03 49.99
N PRO A 42 14.81 14.36 49.87
CA PRO A 42 14.00 15.42 49.27
C PRO A 42 14.74 16.51 48.47
N GLU A 43 13.92 17.27 47.69
CA GLU A 43 13.95 18.73 47.56
C GLU A 43 15.17 19.44 46.96
N ARG A 44 14.99 20.02 45.78
CA ARG A 44 15.14 21.48 45.55
C ARG A 44 14.60 21.93 44.22
N ALA A 45 13.70 22.91 44.30
CA ALA A 45 13.18 23.67 43.21
C ALA A 45 14.26 24.37 42.37
N ALA A 46 14.19 24.23 41.05
CA ALA A 46 14.64 25.28 40.13
C ALA A 46 13.84 25.12 38.83
N GLY A 47 13.01 26.11 38.55
CA GLY A 47 12.18 26.17 37.36
C GLY A 47 13.00 26.09 36.09
N SER A 48 12.81 25.07 35.34
CA SER A 48 13.12 25.04 33.91
C SER A 48 11.85 25.35 33.17
N LYS A 49 11.69 26.59 32.73
CA LYS A 49 10.77 26.97 31.68
C LYS A 49 11.12 26.11 30.46
N SER A 50 10.37 25.02 30.27
CA SER A 50 10.31 24.35 28.99
C SER A 50 9.74 25.37 28.01
N ALA A 51 10.64 26.04 27.30
CA ALA A 51 10.26 26.78 26.13
C ALA A 51 9.68 25.75 25.15
N SER A 52 8.36 25.69 25.07
CA SER A 52 7.68 25.09 23.95
C SER A 52 8.21 25.77 22.69
N ARG A 53 9.11 25.08 21.99
CA ARG A 53 9.55 25.46 20.66
C ARG A 53 8.28 25.63 19.83
N PRO A 54 8.04 26.80 19.23
CA PRO A 54 6.92 26.91 18.30
C PRO A 54 7.12 25.85 17.25
N ALA A 55 6.09 25.03 17.02
CA ALA A 55 6.05 24.19 15.84
C ALA A 55 6.31 25.11 14.64
N GLU A 56 7.41 24.91 13.96
CA GLU A 56 7.67 25.57 12.68
C GLU A 56 6.48 25.21 11.80
N THR A 57 5.61 26.18 11.57
CA THR A 57 4.54 26.10 10.59
C THR A 57 5.24 26.14 9.24
N GLY A 58 5.72 24.99 8.79
CA GLY A 58 6.06 24.80 7.39
C GLY A 58 4.85 25.18 6.54
N PRO A 59 5.00 25.47 5.25
CA PRO A 59 3.86 25.78 4.38
C PRO A 59 2.80 24.71 4.58
N ALA A 60 1.54 25.14 4.79
CA ALA A 60 0.43 24.24 5.05
C ALA A 60 0.39 23.19 3.92
N ALA A 61 0.66 21.95 4.27
CA ALA A 61 0.63 20.87 3.29
C ALA A 61 -0.80 20.76 2.73
N ASN A 62 -0.91 20.75 1.41
CA ASN A 62 -2.18 20.44 0.76
C ASN A 62 -2.55 19.00 1.08
N THR A 63 -3.81 18.75 1.43
CA THR A 63 -4.25 17.46 1.93
C THR A 63 -5.54 17.03 1.25
N LEU A 64 -5.63 15.76 0.86
CA LEU A 64 -6.85 15.10 0.39
C LEU A 64 -7.13 13.88 1.26
N VAL A 65 -8.42 13.64 1.56
CA VAL A 65 -8.87 12.52 2.39
C VAL A 65 -9.90 11.69 1.65
N TYR A 66 -9.66 10.37 1.58
CA TYR A 66 -10.51 9.40 0.90
C TYR A 66 -10.96 8.32 1.89
N PRO A 67 -12.27 8.04 2.02
CA PRO A 67 -12.75 6.95 2.86
C PRO A 67 -12.44 5.60 2.21
N ALA A 68 -12.16 4.60 3.04
CA ALA A 68 -12.18 3.21 2.61
C ALA A 68 -13.62 2.70 2.47
N ASN A 69 -13.83 1.73 1.58
CA ASN A 69 -15.09 1.03 1.46
C ASN A 69 -15.23 -0.04 2.59
N GLU A 70 -16.33 -0.81 2.57
CA GLU A 70 -16.62 -1.85 3.55
C GLU A 70 -15.55 -2.96 3.62
N GLN A 71 -14.80 -3.17 2.54
CA GLN A 71 -13.69 -4.13 2.47
C GLN A 71 -12.35 -3.52 2.93
N GLY A 72 -12.34 -2.25 3.36
CA GLY A 72 -11.13 -1.54 3.75
C GLY A 72 -10.31 -1.01 2.56
N HIS A 73 -10.82 -1.07 1.35
CA HIS A 73 -10.14 -0.58 0.15
C HIS A 73 -10.46 0.89 -0.10
N VAL A 74 -9.45 1.67 -0.47
CA VAL A 74 -9.63 3.04 -0.95
C VAL A 74 -9.61 3.04 -2.48
N ILE A 75 -10.70 3.48 -3.07
CA ILE A 75 -10.82 3.67 -4.52
C ILE A 75 -11.05 5.16 -4.75
N LEU A 76 -10.20 5.77 -5.56
CA LEU A 76 -10.28 7.18 -5.87
C LEU A 76 -10.33 7.44 -7.39
N GLU A 77 -10.77 8.62 -7.76
CA GLU A 77 -10.69 9.09 -9.15
C GLU A 77 -9.39 9.82 -9.39
N ALA A 78 -8.71 9.46 -10.45
CA ALA A 78 -7.53 10.14 -10.95
C ALA A 78 -7.68 10.48 -12.42
N VAL A 79 -6.97 11.50 -12.87
CA VAL A 79 -6.83 11.85 -14.29
C VAL A 79 -5.43 11.42 -14.71
N ILE A 80 -5.35 10.47 -15.65
CA ILE A 80 -4.08 9.98 -16.20
C ILE A 80 -3.99 10.40 -17.65
N ASN A 81 -2.97 11.17 -18.01
CA ASN A 81 -2.77 11.72 -19.35
C ASN A 81 -4.00 12.45 -19.92
N GLY A 82 -4.85 13.01 -19.04
CA GLY A 82 -6.09 13.69 -19.44
C GLY A 82 -7.36 12.82 -19.40
N ALA A 83 -7.26 11.52 -19.15
CA ALA A 83 -8.40 10.61 -19.02
C ALA A 83 -8.74 10.32 -17.56
N SER A 84 -10.01 10.50 -17.16
CA SER A 84 -10.48 10.16 -15.81
C SER A 84 -10.69 8.66 -15.68
N MET A 85 -10.20 8.09 -14.59
CA MET A 85 -10.36 6.67 -14.26
C MET A 85 -10.33 6.42 -12.77
N ARG A 86 -10.86 5.27 -12.36
CA ARG A 86 -10.86 4.84 -10.95
C ARG A 86 -9.66 3.96 -10.67
N LEU A 87 -8.95 4.27 -9.59
CA LEU A 87 -7.78 3.52 -9.13
C LEU A 87 -8.01 2.99 -7.72
N LEU A 88 -7.65 1.74 -7.50
CA LEU A 88 -7.51 1.17 -6.18
C LEU A 88 -6.13 1.57 -5.62
N VAL A 89 -6.08 2.17 -4.45
CA VAL A 89 -4.80 2.48 -3.77
C VAL A 89 -4.20 1.19 -3.24
N ASP A 90 -2.98 0.86 -3.72
CA ASP A 90 -2.31 -0.39 -3.39
C ASP A 90 -0.82 -0.16 -3.08
N THR A 91 -0.48 -0.14 -1.79
CA THR A 91 0.90 0.00 -1.32
C THR A 91 1.76 -1.25 -1.57
N GLY A 92 1.15 -2.38 -1.91
CA GLY A 92 1.84 -3.61 -2.32
C GLY A 92 2.27 -3.60 -3.79
N ALA A 93 1.69 -2.73 -4.62
CA ALA A 93 2.08 -2.57 -6.01
C ALA A 93 3.27 -1.60 -6.13
N SER A 94 4.38 -2.06 -6.70
CA SER A 94 5.58 -1.20 -6.90
C SER A 94 5.35 -0.09 -7.93
N LEU A 95 4.49 -0.32 -8.92
CA LEU A 95 4.18 0.61 -10.00
C LEU A 95 2.69 0.95 -10.02
N VAL A 96 2.34 2.11 -10.56
CA VAL A 96 0.99 2.33 -11.05
C VAL A 96 0.70 1.27 -12.10
N SER A 97 -0.42 0.55 -11.95
CA SER A 97 -0.76 -0.56 -12.83
C SER A 97 -2.10 -0.27 -13.51
N LEU A 98 -2.11 -0.26 -14.84
CA LEU A 98 -3.28 0.04 -15.62
C LEU A 98 -3.89 -1.22 -16.23
N THR A 99 -5.22 -1.27 -16.26
CA THR A 99 -5.92 -2.19 -17.13
C THR A 99 -5.66 -1.85 -18.61
N ALA A 100 -5.82 -2.79 -19.52
CA ALA A 100 -5.69 -2.53 -20.94
C ALA A 100 -6.72 -1.48 -21.44
N ALA A 101 -7.89 -1.40 -20.79
CA ALA A 101 -8.93 -0.42 -21.10
C ALA A 101 -8.52 1.00 -20.69
N ASP A 102 -8.02 1.15 -19.44
CA ASP A 102 -7.57 2.43 -18.91
C ASP A 102 -6.32 2.95 -19.63
N ALA A 103 -5.37 2.06 -19.96
CA ALA A 103 -4.20 2.41 -20.77
C ALA A 103 -4.62 3.01 -22.12
N ARG A 104 -5.61 2.40 -22.79
CA ARG A 104 -6.16 2.93 -24.05
C ARG A 104 -6.84 4.28 -23.85
N ALA A 105 -7.64 4.44 -22.77
CA ALA A 105 -8.27 5.71 -22.42
C ALA A 105 -7.23 6.81 -22.16
N ALA A 106 -6.10 6.46 -21.54
CA ALA A 106 -4.96 7.35 -21.30
C ALA A 106 -4.11 7.63 -22.57
N GLY A 107 -4.56 7.19 -23.74
CA GLY A 107 -3.89 7.43 -25.02
C GLY A 107 -2.70 6.51 -25.30
N ILE A 108 -2.54 5.41 -24.55
CA ILE A 108 -1.47 4.44 -24.77
C ILE A 108 -1.97 3.40 -25.77
N SER A 109 -1.38 3.39 -26.96
CA SER A 109 -1.78 2.46 -28.02
C SER A 109 -1.37 1.03 -27.71
N ARG A 110 -2.25 0.07 -28.02
CA ARG A 110 -1.93 -1.37 -27.92
C ARG A 110 -0.67 -1.75 -28.72
N ALA A 111 -0.44 -1.07 -29.84
CA ALA A 111 0.73 -1.33 -30.68
C ALA A 111 2.05 -0.89 -30.02
N GLU A 112 2.01 0.00 -29.04
CA GLU A 112 3.18 0.46 -28.28
C GLU A 112 3.49 -0.43 -27.08
N LEU A 113 2.58 -1.35 -26.71
CA LEU A 113 2.73 -2.20 -25.55
C LEU A 113 3.55 -3.45 -25.87
N VAL A 114 4.75 -3.52 -25.29
CA VAL A 114 5.64 -4.71 -25.38
C VAL A 114 5.58 -5.43 -24.04
N PHE A 115 4.93 -6.60 -24.02
CA PHE A 115 4.74 -7.42 -22.81
C PHE A 115 5.94 -8.38 -22.59
N ASP A 116 7.11 -7.84 -22.36
CA ASP A 116 8.38 -8.56 -22.22
C ASP A 116 8.90 -8.62 -20.78
N HIS A 117 8.29 -7.89 -19.85
CA HIS A 117 8.67 -7.91 -18.45
C HIS A 117 7.81 -8.89 -17.65
N LEU A 118 8.44 -9.60 -16.72
CA LEU A 118 7.76 -10.48 -15.76
C LEU A 118 7.70 -9.80 -14.40
N VAL A 119 6.51 -9.77 -13.81
CA VAL A 119 6.31 -9.30 -12.43
C VAL A 119 5.63 -10.39 -11.61
N SER A 120 6.03 -10.48 -10.33
CA SER A 120 5.38 -11.37 -9.36
C SER A 120 4.18 -10.63 -8.75
N THR A 121 3.04 -11.29 -8.74
CA THR A 121 1.80 -10.80 -8.12
C THR A 121 1.29 -11.83 -7.12
N ALA A 122 0.29 -11.47 -6.33
CA ALA A 122 -0.38 -12.40 -5.42
C ALA A 122 -0.96 -13.64 -6.15
N ASN A 123 -1.32 -13.49 -7.43
CA ASN A 123 -1.89 -14.56 -8.26
C ASN A 123 -0.85 -15.26 -9.15
N GLY A 124 0.45 -15.04 -8.89
CA GLY A 124 1.53 -15.64 -9.66
C GLY A 124 2.30 -14.64 -10.53
N THR A 125 3.13 -15.14 -11.42
CA THR A 125 3.94 -14.32 -12.32
C THR A 125 3.15 -13.99 -13.58
N VAL A 126 3.11 -12.71 -13.94
CA VAL A 126 2.41 -12.20 -15.13
C VAL A 126 3.35 -11.38 -16.00
N ARG A 127 3.05 -11.34 -17.31
CA ARG A 127 3.73 -10.44 -18.24
C ARG A 127 3.09 -9.06 -18.20
N VAL A 128 3.94 -8.03 -18.24
CA VAL A 128 3.49 -6.64 -18.24
C VAL A 128 4.23 -5.85 -19.31
N ALA A 129 3.58 -4.81 -19.82
CA ALA A 129 4.24 -3.79 -20.63
C ALA A 129 4.56 -2.59 -19.73
N ARG A 130 5.84 -2.19 -19.66
CA ARG A 130 6.26 -0.98 -18.95
C ARG A 130 5.96 0.24 -19.78
N VAL A 131 5.45 1.28 -19.12
CA VAL A 131 5.14 2.58 -19.73
C VAL A 131 5.50 3.69 -18.75
N THR A 132 5.61 4.92 -19.25
CA THR A 132 5.69 6.13 -18.43
C THR A 132 4.45 6.96 -18.67
N LEU A 133 3.72 7.27 -17.60
CA LEU A 133 2.57 8.18 -17.65
C LEU A 133 3.08 9.60 -17.60
N ARG A 134 2.65 10.44 -18.54
CA ARG A 134 3.09 11.84 -18.60
C ARG A 134 2.62 12.60 -17.37
N GLU A 135 1.39 12.37 -16.93
CA GLU A 135 0.78 13.01 -15.77
C GLU A 135 -0.17 12.03 -15.06
N VAL A 136 -0.12 12.02 -13.73
CA VAL A 136 -1.14 11.43 -12.85
C VAL A 136 -1.61 12.52 -11.91
N ARG A 137 -2.91 12.90 -12.01
CA ARG A 137 -3.49 13.96 -11.21
C ARG A 137 -4.63 13.45 -10.33
N ILE A 138 -4.62 13.84 -9.06
CA ILE A 138 -5.64 13.51 -8.07
C ILE A 138 -6.05 14.83 -7.39
N GLY A 139 -7.26 15.33 -7.71
CA GLY A 139 -7.68 16.65 -7.28
C GLY A 139 -6.72 17.73 -7.77
N GLN A 140 -6.06 18.43 -6.85
CA GLN A 140 -5.07 19.49 -7.15
C GLN A 140 -3.63 18.97 -7.21
N LEU A 141 -3.37 17.74 -6.73
CA LEU A 141 -2.07 17.10 -6.80
C LEU A 141 -1.81 16.61 -8.22
N SER A 142 -0.69 17.00 -8.82
CA SER A 142 -0.20 16.47 -10.10
C SER A 142 1.22 15.96 -9.96
N VAL A 143 1.49 14.80 -10.53
CA VAL A 143 2.81 14.16 -10.56
C VAL A 143 3.10 13.75 -11.99
N ASP A 144 4.21 14.24 -12.54
CA ASP A 144 4.63 13.95 -13.90
C ASP A 144 5.58 12.74 -13.97
N ASP A 145 5.71 12.17 -15.17
CA ASP A 145 6.65 11.09 -15.49
C ASP A 145 6.58 9.91 -14.51
N VAL A 146 5.36 9.39 -14.28
CA VAL A 146 5.14 8.29 -13.36
C VAL A 146 5.39 6.95 -14.03
N PRO A 147 6.37 6.14 -13.56
CA PRO A 147 6.57 4.78 -14.04
C PRO A 147 5.33 3.92 -13.78
N ALA A 148 4.89 3.21 -14.81
CA ALA A 148 3.70 2.39 -14.74
C ALA A 148 3.86 1.08 -15.52
N ALA A 149 2.91 0.18 -15.35
CA ALA A 149 2.80 -1.05 -16.10
C ALA A 149 1.37 -1.26 -16.61
N VAL A 150 1.23 -1.85 -17.77
CA VAL A 150 -0.07 -2.29 -18.30
C VAL A 150 -0.16 -3.80 -18.15
N LEU A 151 -1.26 -4.28 -17.57
CA LEU A 151 -1.55 -5.69 -17.35
C LEU A 151 -2.83 -6.09 -18.08
N GLU A 152 -2.79 -7.20 -18.83
CA GLU A 152 -3.96 -7.66 -19.61
C GLU A 152 -5.09 -8.20 -18.73
N ASN A 153 -4.76 -8.82 -17.61
CA ASN A 153 -5.71 -9.52 -16.73
C ASN A 153 -5.97 -8.76 -15.42
N LEU A 154 -5.84 -7.44 -15.40
CA LEU A 154 -6.16 -6.61 -14.25
C LEU A 154 -7.63 -6.18 -14.31
N ASN A 155 -8.36 -6.34 -13.21
CA ASN A 155 -9.78 -5.99 -13.13
C ASN A 155 -10.04 -4.51 -12.81
N ILE A 156 -9.13 -3.88 -12.06
CA ILE A 156 -9.16 -2.46 -11.69
C ILE A 156 -7.73 -1.94 -11.69
N SER A 157 -7.52 -0.74 -12.20
CA SER A 157 -6.21 -0.10 -12.16
C SER A 157 -5.77 0.23 -10.74
N LEU A 158 -4.46 0.15 -10.48
CA LEU A 158 -3.86 0.32 -9.15
C LEU A 158 -3.03 1.59 -9.09
N LEU A 159 -3.17 2.34 -8.00
CA LEU A 159 -2.29 3.45 -7.64
C LEU A 159 -1.18 2.92 -6.73
N GLY A 160 -0.02 2.61 -7.32
CA GLY A 160 1.10 1.97 -6.64
C GLY A 160 2.17 2.93 -6.14
N MET A 161 3.26 2.36 -5.63
CA MET A 161 4.34 3.08 -4.98
C MET A 161 5.12 4.02 -5.89
N SER A 162 5.15 3.80 -7.21
CA SER A 162 5.77 4.75 -8.15
C SER A 162 5.13 6.15 -8.14
N PHE A 163 3.89 6.25 -7.67
CA PHE A 163 3.20 7.51 -7.38
C PHE A 163 3.25 7.84 -5.89
N LEU A 164 2.83 6.92 -5.00
CA LEU A 164 2.67 7.19 -3.57
C LEU A 164 3.96 7.64 -2.88
N SER A 165 5.11 7.12 -3.29
CA SER A 165 6.42 7.52 -2.73
C SER A 165 6.87 8.92 -3.12
N ARG A 166 6.19 9.60 -4.04
CA ARG A 166 6.48 10.99 -4.42
C ARG A 166 5.68 12.01 -3.60
N LEU A 167 4.77 11.54 -2.75
CA LEU A 167 4.00 12.37 -1.85
C LEU A 167 4.84 12.77 -0.64
N GLN A 168 4.53 13.91 -0.03
CA GLN A 168 5.09 14.29 1.27
C GLN A 168 4.73 13.25 2.34
N SER A 169 3.47 12.83 2.35
CA SER A 169 3.01 11.72 3.19
C SER A 169 1.74 11.07 2.63
N TYR A 170 1.55 9.80 2.98
CA TYR A 170 0.27 9.11 2.86
C TYR A 170 0.07 8.27 4.13
N GLU A 171 -1.12 8.32 4.69
CA GLU A 171 -1.43 7.65 5.94
C GLU A 171 -2.81 7.01 5.86
N MET A 172 -2.90 5.76 6.33
CA MET A 172 -4.16 5.04 6.49
C MET A 172 -4.51 5.02 7.97
N ARG A 173 -5.56 5.76 8.38
CA ARG A 173 -6.03 5.82 9.76
C ARG A 173 -7.55 5.88 9.80
N ASP A 174 -8.16 5.14 10.74
CA ASP A 174 -9.61 5.15 10.99
C ASP A 174 -10.46 4.93 9.73
N GLY A 175 -10.01 4.02 8.85
CA GLY A 175 -10.69 3.74 7.60
C GLY A 175 -10.63 4.87 6.56
N LYS A 176 -9.65 5.76 6.67
CA LYS A 176 -9.43 6.87 5.73
C LYS A 176 -7.98 6.92 5.28
N LEU A 177 -7.79 7.15 4.00
CA LEU A 177 -6.49 7.51 3.44
C LEU A 177 -6.37 9.03 3.42
N THR A 178 -5.32 9.55 4.05
CA THR A 178 -4.91 10.95 3.95
C THR A 178 -3.64 11.03 3.12
N ILE A 179 -3.63 11.85 2.09
CA ILE A 179 -2.45 12.15 1.27
C ILE A 179 -2.10 13.62 1.38
N SER A 180 -0.81 13.94 1.47
CA SER A 180 -0.31 15.32 1.60
C SER A 180 0.86 15.57 0.65
N TRP A 181 0.98 16.81 0.11
CA TRP A 181 2.02 17.22 -0.85
C TRP A 181 2.38 18.70 -0.73
#